data_700ac584b3fd67ebdc08a6b7a33f22b4
#
_entry.id   700ac584b3fd67ebdc08a6b7a33f22b4
#
_cell.length_a   1.000
_cell.length_b   1.000
_cell.length_c   1.000
_cell.angle_alpha   90.00
_cell.angle_beta   90.00
_cell.angle_gamma   90.00
#
_symmetry.space_group_name_H-M   'P 1'
#
loop_
_entity.id
_entity.type
_entity.pdbx_description
1 polymer ?
#
loop_
_entity_poly.entity_id
_entity_poly.type
_entity_poly.pdbx_seq_one_letter_code
_entity_poly.pdbx_strand_id
1 'polypeptide(L)'
;MMNKKNKESASVGPMAGIKVLELGTLIAGPFCARMLAEFGAEVIKIEAPGEGDPIRKWRVLKDGNSLWWYVQSRNKKSITLNMKDKRAQEIARRLALDADIIIENYRPGVLEKWNLGFDQLKAINPATIMVRLSGYGQTGPLRDAPGFGAIGESMGGLRYVSGHPDRPPVRIGISIGDSVASLHGAIGALMALRHRDATGGRWNGKSGTECVAGQGQMVDVALYEAVFNMMESLVPEYDHAGVVRERTGGALPGIVPSNTYTTGDGENIVIAGNGDAIFKRLMSAIGRKDMADDPALANNAGRVPATQAIDEAIQSWCSTQTIDAALAVLKGAEVPVSKIYSVRDMMQDPQFLARQMFEQHMFKDGSSIKLPAVTPKLSETPGSTRWIGPELGEHTDDVLKTLGYSDQEITDFRNEGVL
;
A
#
# COMPACT_ATOMS: atom_id res chain seq x y z
N MET A 1 42.79 15.12 13.54
CA MET A 1 41.49 14.57 13.85
C MET A 1 40.47 15.24 12.93
N MET A 2 40.15 14.59 11.83
CA MET A 2 39.27 15.16 10.78
C MET A 2 37.82 14.92 11.11
N ASN A 3 37.10 16.02 11.20
CA ASN A 3 35.64 16.08 11.39
C ASN A 3 34.96 15.40 10.20
N LYS A 4 34.46 14.17 10.36
CA LYS A 4 33.55 13.54 9.39
C LYS A 4 32.16 14.21 9.56
N LYS A 5 31.97 15.35 8.90
CA LYS A 5 30.61 15.81 8.58
C LYS A 5 29.93 14.70 7.79
N ASN A 6 28.86 14.10 8.33
CA ASN A 6 27.95 13.26 7.60
C ASN A 6 27.45 14.05 6.38
N LYS A 7 28.01 13.74 5.20
CA LYS A 7 27.36 14.11 3.94
C LYS A 7 26.10 13.24 3.89
N GLU A 8 24.93 13.83 4.13
CA GLU A 8 23.68 13.22 3.66
C GLU A 8 23.91 12.84 2.21
N SER A 9 23.85 11.54 1.92
CA SER A 9 23.96 11.07 0.54
C SER A 9 22.82 11.71 -0.25
N ALA A 10 23.13 12.43 -1.30
CA ALA A 10 22.13 13.05 -2.15
C ALA A 10 21.04 11.99 -2.48
N SER A 11 19.78 12.40 -2.39
CA SER A 11 18.65 11.53 -2.72
C SER A 11 18.83 11.02 -4.15
N VAL A 12 18.91 9.70 -4.31
CA VAL A 12 19.08 9.04 -5.61
C VAL A 12 17.76 8.31 -5.91
N GLY A 13 17.23 8.48 -7.11
CA GLY A 13 16.00 7.82 -7.54
C GLY A 13 15.14 8.73 -8.42
N PRO A 14 14.07 8.18 -9.02
CA PRO A 14 13.23 8.94 -9.96
C PRO A 14 12.44 10.07 -9.28
N MET A 15 12.33 10.04 -7.94
CA MET A 15 11.67 11.08 -7.14
C MET A 15 12.68 12.02 -6.45
N ALA A 16 13.96 11.97 -6.82
CA ALA A 16 14.97 12.87 -6.27
C ALA A 16 14.61 14.33 -6.53
N GLY A 17 14.71 15.18 -5.49
CA GLY A 17 14.34 16.59 -5.55
C GLY A 17 12.84 16.88 -5.33
N ILE A 18 12.00 15.87 -5.26
CA ILE A 18 10.58 16.03 -4.90
C ILE A 18 10.43 16.08 -3.38
N LYS A 19 9.75 17.10 -2.89
CA LYS A 19 9.43 17.31 -1.47
C LYS A 19 7.98 16.91 -1.19
N VAL A 20 7.79 16.10 -0.18
CA VAL A 20 6.48 15.61 0.26
C VAL A 20 6.24 15.99 1.71
N LEU A 21 5.11 16.62 1.98
CA LEU A 21 4.62 16.83 3.34
C LEU A 21 3.54 15.80 3.65
N GLU A 22 3.78 14.97 4.65
CA GLU A 22 2.83 13.96 5.12
C GLU A 22 2.17 14.43 6.41
N LEU A 23 0.86 14.66 6.35
CA LEU A 23 -0.03 14.95 7.47
C LEU A 23 -0.85 13.71 7.88
N GLY A 24 -0.71 12.63 7.15
CA GLY A 24 -1.47 11.39 7.34
C GLY A 24 -1.06 10.61 8.59
N THR A 25 -1.98 9.74 9.05
CA THR A 25 -1.74 8.82 10.17
C THR A 25 -2.10 7.38 9.78
N LEU A 26 -1.59 6.41 10.54
CA LEU A 26 -1.84 4.98 10.40
C LEU A 26 -1.32 4.39 9.08
N ILE A 27 -2.21 4.14 8.08
CA ILE A 27 -1.85 3.30 6.94
C ILE A 27 -1.95 4.05 5.61
N ALA A 28 -3.11 4.56 5.22
CA ALA A 28 -3.36 5.01 3.85
C ALA A 28 -2.43 6.16 3.42
N GLY A 29 -2.41 7.27 4.13
CA GLY A 29 -1.48 8.40 3.87
C GLY A 29 -0.02 7.97 4.02
N PRO A 30 0.37 7.36 5.15
CA PRO A 30 1.74 6.93 5.39
C PRO A 30 2.29 5.92 4.37
N PHE A 31 1.49 4.97 3.86
CA PHE A 31 1.96 4.05 2.83
C PHE A 31 2.13 4.76 1.48
N CYS A 32 1.22 5.67 1.11
CA CYS A 32 1.36 6.48 -0.10
C CYS A 32 2.68 7.28 -0.05
N ALA A 33 2.95 8.00 1.05
CA ALA A 33 4.18 8.76 1.24
C ALA A 33 5.44 7.88 1.28
N ARG A 34 5.36 6.68 1.89
CA ARG A 34 6.46 5.72 1.92
C ARG A 34 6.90 5.34 0.50
N MET A 35 5.96 5.04 -0.39
CA MET A 35 6.29 4.67 -1.77
C MET A 35 7.10 5.76 -2.47
N LEU A 36 6.74 7.02 -2.28
CA LEU A 36 7.50 8.14 -2.86
C LEU A 36 8.90 8.27 -2.20
N ALA A 37 8.98 8.08 -0.88
CA ALA A 37 10.23 8.10 -0.12
C ALA A 37 11.21 7.00 -0.54
N GLU A 38 10.70 5.79 -0.81
CA GLU A 38 11.49 4.64 -1.26
C GLU A 38 12.18 4.89 -2.61
N PHE A 39 11.58 5.73 -3.44
CA PHE A 39 12.12 6.12 -4.75
C PHE A 39 12.79 7.50 -4.77
N GLY A 40 13.12 8.06 -3.61
CA GLY A 40 14.01 9.21 -3.50
C GLY A 40 13.34 10.54 -3.13
N ALA A 41 12.03 10.62 -2.94
CA ALA A 41 11.41 11.84 -2.43
C ALA A 41 11.90 12.15 -1.00
N GLU A 42 12.03 13.44 -0.69
CA GLU A 42 12.21 13.92 0.67
C GLU A 42 10.83 14.03 1.33
N VAL A 43 10.57 13.17 2.32
CA VAL A 43 9.29 13.12 3.02
C VAL A 43 9.43 13.64 4.44
N ILE A 44 8.72 14.72 4.77
CA ILE A 44 8.57 15.23 6.12
C ILE A 44 7.20 14.79 6.63
N LYS A 45 7.18 14.01 7.73
CA LYS A 45 5.98 13.57 8.40
C LYS A 45 5.75 14.40 9.66
N ILE A 46 4.56 15.01 9.76
CA ILE A 46 4.11 15.70 10.97
C ILE A 46 3.43 14.70 11.90
N GLU A 47 3.85 14.69 13.17
CA GLU A 47 3.28 13.87 14.23
C GLU A 47 2.88 14.71 15.44
N ALA A 48 1.96 14.21 16.27
CA ALA A 48 1.57 14.86 17.51
C ALA A 48 2.70 14.76 18.55
N PRO A 49 3.04 15.87 19.26
CA PRO A 49 4.04 15.81 20.33
C PRO A 49 3.70 14.79 21.41
N GLY A 50 4.69 14.03 21.88
CA GLY A 50 4.57 13.03 22.93
C GLY A 50 3.82 11.76 22.56
N GLU A 51 2.89 11.82 21.60
CA GLU A 51 2.05 10.67 21.22
C GLU A 51 2.51 9.99 19.94
N GLY A 52 2.89 10.77 18.93
CA GLY A 52 3.24 10.31 17.60
C GLY A 52 2.06 9.74 16.79
N ASP A 53 2.40 9.09 15.70
CA ASP A 53 1.42 8.34 14.91
C ASP A 53 0.92 7.12 15.70
N PRO A 54 -0.39 6.87 15.78
CA PRO A 54 -0.93 5.70 16.50
C PRO A 54 -0.33 4.35 16.07
N ILE A 55 0.15 4.22 14.83
CA ILE A 55 0.80 2.99 14.36
C ILE A 55 2.07 2.64 15.16
N ARG A 56 2.71 3.62 15.81
CA ARG A 56 3.87 3.39 16.70
C ARG A 56 3.57 2.41 17.84
N LYS A 57 2.30 2.28 18.21
CA LYS A 57 1.84 1.46 19.34
C LYS A 57 1.13 0.17 18.91
N TRP A 58 1.17 -0.19 17.60
CA TRP A 58 0.42 -1.33 17.10
C TRP A 58 1.24 -2.62 17.01
N ARG A 59 0.59 -3.77 17.32
CA ARG A 59 1.13 -5.13 17.20
C ARG A 59 2.42 -5.35 18.02
N VAL A 60 3.48 -5.89 17.42
CA VAL A 60 4.75 -6.22 18.10
C VAL A 60 5.61 -4.96 18.22
N LEU A 61 6.02 -4.67 19.44
CA LEU A 61 6.85 -3.51 19.76
C LEU A 61 8.29 -3.91 20.01
N LYS A 62 9.22 -3.02 19.63
CA LYS A 62 10.61 -2.98 20.07
C LYS A 62 10.89 -1.59 20.65
N ASP A 63 11.34 -1.54 21.88
CA ASP A 63 11.68 -0.30 22.61
C ASP A 63 10.57 0.77 22.53
N GLY A 64 9.30 0.31 22.66
CA GLY A 64 8.12 1.18 22.62
C GLY A 64 7.63 1.56 21.24
N ASN A 65 8.33 1.24 20.16
CA ASN A 65 7.90 1.47 18.78
C ASN A 65 7.49 0.16 18.10
N SER A 66 6.41 0.23 17.32
CA SER A 66 5.93 -0.90 16.52
C SER A 66 6.95 -1.31 15.45
N LEU A 67 7.13 -2.62 15.25
CA LEU A 67 7.89 -3.11 14.09
C LEU A 67 7.26 -2.67 12.76
N TRP A 68 5.97 -2.40 12.73
CA TRP A 68 5.30 -1.86 11.55
C TRP A 68 5.67 -0.39 11.29
N TRP A 69 5.93 0.40 12.33
CA TRP A 69 6.46 1.77 12.18
C TRP A 69 7.74 1.80 11.35
N TYR A 70 8.68 0.90 11.64
CA TYR A 70 9.96 0.84 10.92
C TYR A 70 9.79 0.49 9.44
N VAL A 71 8.75 -0.26 9.07
CA VAL A 71 8.38 -0.49 7.67
C VAL A 71 7.73 0.74 7.06
N GLN A 72 6.73 1.31 7.77
CA GLN A 72 5.84 2.34 7.22
C GLN A 72 6.49 3.71 7.09
N SER A 73 7.50 3.99 7.93
CA SER A 73 8.13 5.31 8.02
C SER A 73 9.58 5.34 7.59
N ARG A 74 10.06 4.29 6.90
CA ARG A 74 11.39 4.30 6.31
C ARG A 74 11.55 5.46 5.32
N ASN A 75 12.77 6.03 5.28
CA ASN A 75 13.14 7.19 4.48
C ASN A 75 12.37 8.50 4.78
N LYS A 76 11.63 8.56 5.88
CA LYS A 76 10.91 9.78 6.27
C LYS A 76 11.66 10.53 7.37
N LYS A 77 11.51 11.85 7.38
CA LYS A 77 11.87 12.72 8.50
C LYS A 77 10.66 12.89 9.40
N SER A 78 10.77 12.60 10.70
CA SER A 78 9.71 12.81 11.69
C SER A 78 9.91 14.16 12.35
N ILE A 79 8.88 14.98 12.36
CA ILE A 79 8.81 16.22 13.15
C ILE A 79 7.56 16.23 14.02
N THR A 80 7.60 16.89 15.15
CA THR A 80 6.45 17.06 16.03
C THR A 80 5.87 18.45 15.89
N LEU A 81 4.54 18.54 15.72
CA LEU A 81 3.77 19.79 15.70
C LEU A 81 2.40 19.56 16.36
N ASN A 82 2.08 20.38 17.35
CA ASN A 82 0.75 20.39 17.96
C ASN A 82 -0.24 21.16 17.07
N MET A 83 -0.93 20.46 16.18
CA MET A 83 -1.85 21.06 15.21
C MET A 83 -3.09 21.73 15.84
N LYS A 84 -3.24 21.72 17.17
CA LYS A 84 -4.22 22.56 17.88
C LYS A 84 -3.70 23.99 18.13
N ASP A 85 -2.38 24.20 18.07
CA ASP A 85 -1.75 25.51 18.21
C ASP A 85 -1.62 26.22 16.85
N LYS A 86 -1.97 27.46 16.76
CA LYS A 86 -1.92 28.27 15.52
C LYS A 86 -0.48 28.44 14.98
N ARG A 87 0.51 28.47 15.87
CA ARG A 87 1.94 28.58 15.48
C ARG A 87 2.39 27.31 14.78
N ALA A 88 1.99 26.15 15.30
CA ALA A 88 2.23 24.86 14.64
C ALA A 88 1.53 24.77 13.27
N GLN A 89 0.29 25.29 13.16
CA GLN A 89 -0.42 25.38 11.89
C GLN A 89 0.32 26.27 10.89
N GLU A 90 0.90 27.40 11.33
CA GLU A 90 1.68 28.28 10.45
C GLU A 90 3.00 27.63 10.00
N ILE A 91 3.70 26.90 10.89
CA ILE A 91 4.87 26.11 10.52
C ILE A 91 4.48 25.05 9.46
N ALA A 92 3.40 24.32 9.69
CA ALA A 92 2.89 23.33 8.73
C ALA A 92 2.52 23.97 7.38
N ARG A 93 1.93 25.19 7.40
CA ARG A 93 1.59 25.93 6.18
C ARG A 93 2.83 26.34 5.39
N ARG A 94 3.89 26.79 6.04
CA ARG A 94 5.16 27.11 5.38
C ARG A 94 5.78 25.86 4.74
N LEU A 95 5.76 24.71 5.42
CA LEU A 95 6.20 23.44 4.86
C LEU A 95 5.33 23.01 3.68
N ALA A 96 4.00 23.17 3.77
CA ALA A 96 3.07 22.84 2.71
C ALA A 96 3.28 23.67 1.44
N LEU A 97 3.62 24.96 1.58
CA LEU A 97 3.91 25.83 0.43
C LEU A 97 5.24 25.50 -0.26
N ASP A 98 6.21 24.93 0.48
CA ASP A 98 7.49 24.46 -0.07
C ASP A 98 7.41 23.02 -0.61
N ALA A 99 6.37 22.26 -0.26
CA ALA A 99 6.19 20.90 -0.72
C ALA A 99 5.69 20.86 -2.18
N ASP A 100 6.13 19.84 -2.92
CA ASP A 100 5.59 19.49 -4.24
C ASP A 100 4.28 18.72 -4.12
N ILE A 101 4.20 17.83 -3.10
CA ILE A 101 3.04 16.99 -2.83
C ILE A 101 2.71 17.08 -1.34
N ILE A 102 1.44 17.25 -1.03
CA ILE A 102 0.89 17.15 0.32
C ILE A 102 0.03 15.89 0.37
N ILE A 103 0.24 15.04 1.38
CA ILE A 103 -0.53 13.80 1.57
C ILE A 103 -1.22 13.86 2.93
N GLU A 104 -2.53 13.65 2.94
CA GLU A 104 -3.33 13.64 4.16
C GLU A 104 -4.41 12.56 4.12
N ASN A 105 -4.87 12.12 5.29
CA ASN A 105 -5.99 11.19 5.42
C ASN A 105 -6.92 11.52 6.59
N TYR A 106 -7.09 12.80 6.87
CA TYR A 106 -8.10 13.31 7.81
C TYR A 106 -9.50 13.27 7.20
N ARG A 107 -10.50 13.53 8.03
CA ARG A 107 -11.85 13.80 7.52
C ARG A 107 -11.88 15.10 6.73
N PRO A 108 -12.69 15.20 5.67
CA PRO A 108 -12.88 16.44 4.95
C PRO A 108 -13.20 17.61 5.87
N GLY A 109 -12.63 18.78 5.58
CA GLY A 109 -12.82 19.99 6.38
C GLY A 109 -11.83 20.15 7.55
N VAL A 110 -11.00 19.18 7.88
CA VAL A 110 -10.00 19.32 8.96
C VAL A 110 -8.86 20.24 8.53
N LEU A 111 -8.27 20.00 7.35
CA LEU A 111 -7.19 20.85 6.84
C LEU A 111 -7.67 22.28 6.59
N GLU A 112 -8.89 22.46 6.12
CA GLU A 112 -9.49 23.75 5.88
C GLU A 112 -9.56 24.62 7.15
N LYS A 113 -9.84 24.00 8.32
CA LYS A 113 -9.83 24.69 9.64
C LYS A 113 -8.42 25.14 10.06
N TRP A 114 -7.39 24.52 9.51
CA TRP A 114 -5.98 24.85 9.78
C TRP A 114 -5.37 25.78 8.72
N ASN A 115 -6.16 26.28 7.77
CA ASN A 115 -5.69 27.02 6.59
C ASN A 115 -4.69 26.22 5.72
N LEU A 116 -4.88 24.91 5.67
CA LEU A 116 -4.09 23.95 4.90
C LEU A 116 -4.94 23.25 3.82
N GLY A 117 -6.19 23.67 3.61
CA GLY A 117 -7.04 23.11 2.56
C GLY A 117 -6.48 23.36 1.16
N PHE A 118 -6.86 22.51 0.22
CA PHE A 118 -6.33 22.58 -1.15
C PHE A 118 -6.50 23.93 -1.81
N ASP A 119 -7.72 24.50 -1.78
CA ASP A 119 -8.00 25.79 -2.42
C ASP A 119 -7.25 26.95 -1.74
N GLN A 120 -7.06 26.87 -0.42
CA GLN A 120 -6.32 27.84 0.37
C GLN A 120 -4.83 27.86 -0.01
N LEU A 121 -4.22 26.70 -0.17
CA LEU A 121 -2.82 26.57 -0.58
C LEU A 121 -2.64 26.87 -2.07
N LYS A 122 -3.54 26.40 -2.92
CA LYS A 122 -3.50 26.62 -4.38
C LYS A 122 -3.64 28.08 -4.77
N ALA A 123 -4.39 28.86 -3.99
CA ALA A 123 -4.49 30.33 -4.19
C ALA A 123 -3.15 31.04 -4.05
N ILE A 124 -2.19 30.44 -3.32
CA ILE A 124 -0.84 30.99 -3.10
C ILE A 124 0.15 30.30 -4.04
N ASN A 125 0.15 28.97 -4.06
CA ASN A 125 1.00 28.13 -4.91
C ASN A 125 0.15 27.38 -5.94
N PRO A 126 0.04 27.86 -7.19
CA PRO A 126 -0.74 27.21 -8.25
C PRO A 126 -0.26 25.78 -8.56
N ALA A 127 0.99 25.46 -8.24
CA ALA A 127 1.59 24.14 -8.47
C ALA A 127 1.30 23.11 -7.38
N THR A 128 0.54 23.47 -6.34
CA THR A 128 0.19 22.57 -5.24
C THR A 128 -0.50 21.31 -5.70
N ILE A 129 0.08 20.17 -5.34
CA ILE A 129 -0.54 18.84 -5.50
C ILE A 129 -0.94 18.35 -4.12
N MET A 130 -2.20 17.96 -3.94
CA MET A 130 -2.68 17.42 -2.68
C MET A 130 -3.38 16.08 -2.87
N VAL A 131 -2.85 15.02 -2.23
CA VAL A 131 -3.44 13.69 -2.20
C VAL A 131 -4.25 13.56 -0.91
N ARG A 132 -5.55 13.38 -1.06
CA ARG A 132 -6.52 13.27 0.05
C ARG A 132 -7.12 11.87 0.07
N LEU A 133 -6.72 11.07 1.07
CA LEU A 133 -7.24 9.70 1.23
C LEU A 133 -8.26 9.70 2.37
N SER A 134 -9.53 9.51 2.04
CA SER A 134 -10.60 9.55 3.04
C SER A 134 -11.55 8.35 2.90
N GLY A 135 -12.41 8.13 3.89
CA GLY A 135 -13.35 7.00 3.86
C GLY A 135 -14.24 7.00 2.63
N TYR A 136 -14.77 8.18 2.28
CA TYR A 136 -15.83 8.32 1.29
C TYR A 136 -15.58 9.40 0.23
N GLY A 137 -14.37 9.95 0.15
CA GLY A 137 -14.05 11.05 -0.77
C GLY A 137 -14.39 12.43 -0.21
N GLN A 138 -14.07 13.46 -1.00
CA GLN A 138 -14.26 14.87 -0.60
C GLN A 138 -15.67 15.37 -0.90
N THR A 139 -16.49 14.60 -1.58
CA THR A 139 -17.86 14.95 -2.02
C THR A 139 -18.86 13.83 -1.67
N GLY A 140 -20.13 14.06 -1.95
CA GLY A 140 -21.18 13.05 -1.75
C GLY A 140 -21.77 13.06 -0.33
N PRO A 141 -22.88 12.29 -0.14
CA PRO A 141 -23.66 12.35 1.11
C PRO A 141 -22.94 11.79 2.34
N LEU A 142 -21.93 10.95 2.14
CA LEU A 142 -21.17 10.31 3.24
C LEU A 142 -19.82 10.98 3.51
N ARG A 143 -19.47 12.10 2.85
CA ARG A 143 -18.16 12.73 2.96
C ARG A 143 -17.71 13.00 4.39
N ASP A 144 -18.65 13.36 5.28
CA ASP A 144 -18.38 13.69 6.68
C ASP A 144 -18.52 12.48 7.62
N ALA A 145 -18.90 11.30 7.10
CA ALA A 145 -19.04 10.10 7.88
C ALA A 145 -17.66 9.53 8.29
N PRO A 146 -17.57 8.88 9.47
CA PRO A 146 -16.34 8.20 9.87
C PRO A 146 -16.11 6.96 9.01
N GLY A 147 -14.90 6.84 8.45
CA GLY A 147 -14.50 5.68 7.62
C GLY A 147 -13.08 5.22 7.95
N PHE A 148 -12.88 3.91 7.85
CA PHE A 148 -11.57 3.25 7.91
C PHE A 148 -11.48 2.21 6.80
N GLY A 149 -10.29 1.66 6.52
CA GLY A 149 -10.06 0.65 5.50
C GLY A 149 -11.05 -0.51 5.55
N ALA A 150 -11.38 -1.00 6.74
CA ALA A 150 -12.37 -2.07 6.94
C ALA A 150 -13.78 -1.73 6.42
N ILE A 151 -14.18 -0.46 6.52
CA ILE A 151 -15.48 0.02 6.01
C ILE A 151 -15.40 0.16 4.48
N GLY A 152 -14.28 0.69 3.96
CA GLY A 152 -14.00 0.74 2.53
C GLY A 152 -14.02 -0.65 1.87
N GLU A 153 -13.41 -1.66 2.50
CA GLU A 153 -13.46 -3.06 2.06
C GLU A 153 -14.90 -3.60 1.98
N SER A 154 -15.74 -3.22 2.95
CA SER A 154 -17.15 -3.68 2.99
C SER A 154 -18.00 -3.00 1.93
N MET A 155 -17.92 -1.67 1.84
CA MET A 155 -18.72 -0.89 0.89
C MET A 155 -18.24 -1.09 -0.55
N GLY A 156 -16.93 -1.25 -0.77
CA GLY A 156 -16.33 -1.51 -2.08
C GLY A 156 -16.55 -2.92 -2.62
N GLY A 157 -17.24 -3.82 -1.87
CA GLY A 157 -17.64 -5.15 -2.33
C GLY A 157 -16.68 -6.29 -1.99
N LEU A 158 -15.42 -6.00 -1.64
CA LEU A 158 -14.39 -7.03 -1.42
C LEU A 158 -14.80 -8.06 -0.37
N ARG A 159 -15.41 -7.61 0.75
CA ARG A 159 -15.84 -8.54 1.80
C ARG A 159 -17.01 -9.40 1.37
N TYR A 160 -17.91 -8.89 0.52
CA TYR A 160 -19.04 -9.68 0.07
C TYR A 160 -18.61 -10.93 -0.69
N VAL A 161 -17.58 -10.81 -1.53
CA VAL A 161 -17.04 -11.93 -2.34
C VAL A 161 -15.96 -12.75 -1.64
N SER A 162 -15.57 -12.40 -0.40
CA SER A 162 -14.50 -13.07 0.33
C SER A 162 -15.05 -14.06 1.38
N GLY A 163 -14.59 -15.31 1.32
CA GLY A 163 -14.95 -16.38 2.25
C GLY A 163 -15.78 -17.50 1.64
N HIS A 164 -16.23 -18.41 2.48
CA HIS A 164 -17.06 -19.54 2.06
C HIS A 164 -18.54 -19.15 1.97
N PRO A 165 -19.33 -19.76 1.05
CA PRO A 165 -20.72 -19.42 0.84
C PRO A 165 -21.61 -19.71 2.06
N ASP A 166 -21.28 -20.71 2.85
CA ASP A 166 -22.01 -21.19 4.03
C ASP A 166 -21.65 -20.45 5.34
N ARG A 167 -20.78 -19.46 5.28
CA ARG A 167 -20.28 -18.70 6.44
C ARG A 167 -20.41 -17.20 6.21
N PRO A 168 -20.39 -16.39 7.29
CA PRO A 168 -20.29 -14.93 7.13
C PRO A 168 -19.07 -14.50 6.31
N PRO A 169 -19.17 -13.38 5.60
CA PRO A 169 -18.03 -12.80 4.90
C PRO A 169 -16.81 -12.61 5.81
N VAL A 170 -15.63 -12.87 5.28
CA VAL A 170 -14.38 -12.77 6.05
C VAL A 170 -13.57 -11.53 5.67
N ARG A 171 -12.71 -11.11 6.59
CA ARG A 171 -11.69 -10.09 6.33
C ARG A 171 -10.44 -10.75 5.76
N ILE A 172 -9.81 -10.11 4.77
CA ILE A 172 -8.42 -10.39 4.41
C ILE A 172 -7.52 -10.00 5.59
N GLY A 173 -6.53 -10.83 5.92
CA GLY A 173 -5.69 -10.70 7.12
C GLY A 173 -4.78 -9.46 7.19
N ILE A 174 -4.81 -8.59 6.18
CA ILE A 174 -4.07 -7.33 6.11
C ILE A 174 -5.01 -6.15 5.86
N SER A 175 -4.51 -4.92 5.96
CA SER A 175 -5.28 -3.68 5.68
C SER A 175 -5.26 -3.39 4.18
N ILE A 176 -5.92 -4.25 3.41
CA ILE A 176 -5.87 -4.20 1.94
C ILE A 176 -6.57 -2.96 1.39
N GLY A 177 -7.69 -2.53 1.99
CA GLY A 177 -8.41 -1.34 1.56
C GLY A 177 -7.56 -0.07 1.64
N ASP A 178 -6.85 0.10 2.77
CA ASP A 178 -5.90 1.21 2.93
C ASP A 178 -4.74 1.11 1.94
N SER A 179 -4.21 -0.11 1.74
CA SER A 179 -3.06 -0.33 0.85
C SER A 179 -3.40 -0.04 -0.61
N VAL A 180 -4.58 -0.48 -1.08
CA VAL A 180 -5.05 -0.21 -2.45
C VAL A 180 -5.31 1.27 -2.66
N ALA A 181 -5.93 1.95 -1.69
CA ALA A 181 -6.12 3.40 -1.74
C ALA A 181 -4.77 4.14 -1.79
N SER A 182 -3.77 3.71 -1.02
CA SER A 182 -2.42 4.27 -1.06
C SER A 182 -1.76 4.14 -2.43
N LEU A 183 -1.93 3.00 -3.10
CA LEU A 183 -1.44 2.78 -4.47
C LEU A 183 -2.11 3.73 -5.45
N HIS A 184 -3.44 3.91 -5.37
CA HIS A 184 -4.15 4.89 -6.19
C HIS A 184 -3.69 6.32 -5.90
N GLY A 185 -3.46 6.65 -4.63
CA GLY A 185 -2.92 7.94 -4.21
C GLY A 185 -1.52 8.21 -4.79
N ALA A 186 -0.62 7.23 -4.74
CA ALA A 186 0.72 7.35 -5.29
C ALA A 186 0.70 7.48 -6.83
N ILE A 187 -0.12 6.68 -7.52
CA ILE A 187 -0.31 6.77 -8.97
C ILE A 187 -0.89 8.14 -9.33
N GLY A 188 -1.93 8.60 -8.62
CA GLY A 188 -2.52 9.92 -8.81
C GLY A 188 -1.52 11.06 -8.59
N ALA A 189 -0.67 10.96 -7.56
CA ALA A 189 0.39 11.92 -7.30
C ALA A 189 1.40 12.00 -8.48
N LEU A 190 1.81 10.85 -9.03
CA LEU A 190 2.71 10.80 -10.18
C LEU A 190 2.08 11.40 -11.45
N MET A 191 0.79 11.13 -11.69
CA MET A 191 0.03 11.74 -12.80
C MET A 191 -0.08 13.26 -12.62
N ALA A 192 -0.36 13.72 -11.39
CA ALA A 192 -0.44 15.15 -11.08
C ALA A 192 0.92 15.84 -11.23
N LEU A 193 2.03 15.21 -10.80
CA LEU A 193 3.39 15.70 -11.02
C LEU A 193 3.69 15.83 -12.51
N ARG A 194 3.37 14.80 -13.31
CA ARG A 194 3.59 14.83 -14.75
C ARG A 194 2.82 15.97 -15.43
N HIS A 195 1.58 16.21 -15.01
CA HIS A 195 0.78 17.34 -15.51
C HIS A 195 1.37 18.67 -15.10
N ARG A 196 1.69 18.86 -13.82
CA ARG A 196 2.32 20.07 -13.29
C ARG A 196 3.60 20.41 -14.06
N ASP A 197 4.47 19.43 -14.24
CA ASP A 197 5.77 19.65 -14.89
C ASP A 197 5.61 19.99 -16.39
N ALA A 198 4.60 19.42 -17.04
CA ALA A 198 4.27 19.74 -18.43
C ALA A 198 3.63 21.13 -18.61
N THR A 199 3.09 21.72 -17.56
CA THR A 199 2.34 22.99 -17.62
C THR A 199 3.11 24.19 -17.04
N GLY A 200 4.35 24.02 -16.59
CA GLY A 200 5.19 25.11 -16.09
C GLY A 200 6.10 24.75 -14.92
N GLY A 201 5.97 23.53 -14.36
CA GLY A 201 6.86 23.01 -13.32
C GLY A 201 6.55 23.52 -11.91
N ARG A 202 7.57 23.47 -11.07
CA ARG A 202 7.47 23.86 -9.67
C ARG A 202 7.25 25.39 -9.54
N TRP A 203 6.49 25.81 -8.54
CA TRP A 203 6.30 27.22 -8.22
C TRP A 203 7.61 27.91 -7.81
N ASN A 204 7.84 29.10 -8.35
CA ASN A 204 9.05 29.90 -8.11
C ASN A 204 8.99 30.77 -6.83
N GLY A 205 7.95 30.64 -6.02
CA GLY A 205 7.76 31.43 -4.80
C GLY A 205 7.24 32.85 -5.01
N LYS A 206 6.91 33.24 -6.27
CA LYS A 206 6.45 34.57 -6.61
C LYS A 206 4.95 34.60 -6.96
N SER A 207 4.36 35.79 -6.96
CA SER A 207 2.95 36.02 -7.29
C SER A 207 2.78 37.03 -8.44
N GLY A 208 1.56 37.16 -8.95
CA GLY A 208 1.23 38.09 -10.04
C GLY A 208 1.95 37.74 -11.33
N THR A 209 2.43 38.76 -12.05
CA THR A 209 3.09 38.61 -13.37
C THR A 209 4.44 37.90 -13.31
N GLU A 210 5.06 37.82 -12.13
CA GLU A 210 6.33 37.10 -11.95
C GLU A 210 6.12 35.64 -11.52
N CYS A 211 4.89 35.19 -11.33
CA CYS A 211 4.58 33.83 -10.97
C CYS A 211 4.94 32.88 -12.12
N VAL A 212 5.81 31.92 -11.81
CA VAL A 212 6.08 30.77 -12.70
C VAL A 212 5.69 29.52 -11.92
N ALA A 213 4.68 28.84 -12.39
CA ALA A 213 4.17 27.61 -11.78
C ALA A 213 3.38 26.79 -12.80
N GLY A 214 3.53 25.49 -12.75
CA GLY A 214 2.64 24.58 -13.43
C GLY A 214 1.29 24.45 -12.71
N GLN A 215 0.39 23.66 -13.28
CA GLN A 215 -0.94 23.46 -12.74
C GLN A 215 -0.95 22.23 -11.80
N GLY A 216 -0.93 22.49 -10.50
CA GLY A 216 -1.19 21.47 -9.48
C GLY A 216 -2.68 21.11 -9.41
N GLN A 217 -2.99 19.99 -8.75
CA GLN A 217 -4.37 19.52 -8.59
C GLN A 217 -4.55 18.70 -7.32
N MET A 218 -5.80 18.55 -6.91
CA MET A 218 -6.19 17.62 -5.86
C MET A 218 -6.35 16.21 -6.46
N VAL A 219 -5.86 15.22 -5.74
CA VAL A 219 -6.09 13.80 -5.99
C VAL A 219 -6.97 13.30 -4.85
N ASP A 220 -8.26 13.14 -5.15
CA ASP A 220 -9.27 12.64 -4.21
C ASP A 220 -9.35 11.13 -4.32
N VAL A 221 -9.10 10.42 -3.22
CA VAL A 221 -9.12 8.94 -3.16
C VAL A 221 -10.01 8.49 -2.01
N ALA A 222 -11.18 7.97 -2.35
CA ALA A 222 -12.02 7.31 -1.36
C ALA A 222 -11.58 5.84 -1.18
N LEU A 223 -11.52 5.38 0.09
CA LEU A 223 -11.12 4.00 0.39
C LEU A 223 -12.03 2.97 -0.29
N TYR A 224 -13.36 3.22 -0.31
CA TYR A 224 -14.29 2.31 -0.94
C TYR A 224 -14.18 2.30 -2.48
N GLU A 225 -13.89 3.45 -3.10
CA GLU A 225 -13.73 3.55 -4.56
C GLU A 225 -12.48 2.81 -5.04
N ALA A 226 -11.39 2.94 -4.29
CA ALA A 226 -10.16 2.22 -4.58
C ALA A 226 -10.37 0.70 -4.52
N VAL A 227 -11.12 0.20 -3.54
CA VAL A 227 -11.51 -1.21 -3.43
C VAL A 227 -12.46 -1.60 -4.57
N PHE A 228 -13.49 -0.80 -4.82
CA PHE A 228 -14.49 -1.02 -5.87
C PHE A 228 -13.85 -1.11 -7.26
N ASN A 229 -12.84 -0.27 -7.54
CA ASN A 229 -12.09 -0.31 -8.80
C ASN A 229 -11.37 -1.66 -9.04
N MET A 230 -11.19 -2.48 -8.00
CA MET A 230 -10.56 -3.80 -8.10
C MET A 230 -11.57 -4.94 -8.32
N MET A 231 -12.88 -4.63 -8.37
CA MET A 231 -13.94 -5.65 -8.37
C MET A 231 -14.22 -6.25 -9.76
N GLU A 232 -13.26 -6.19 -10.66
CA GLU A 232 -13.32 -6.86 -11.99
C GLU A 232 -14.62 -6.56 -12.75
N SER A 233 -15.36 -7.62 -13.12
CA SER A 233 -16.57 -7.58 -13.93
C SER A 233 -17.89 -7.62 -13.13
N LEU A 234 -17.85 -7.46 -11.80
CA LEU A 234 -19.07 -7.54 -10.96
C LEU A 234 -20.18 -6.62 -11.44
N VAL A 235 -19.84 -5.37 -11.80
CA VAL A 235 -20.83 -4.38 -12.26
C VAL A 235 -21.43 -4.75 -13.59
N PRO A 236 -20.66 -5.01 -14.68
CA PRO A 236 -21.26 -5.40 -15.95
C PRO A 236 -21.97 -6.75 -15.91
N GLU A 237 -21.56 -7.70 -15.07
CA GLU A 237 -22.29 -8.96 -14.87
C GLU A 237 -23.68 -8.72 -14.28
N TYR A 238 -23.77 -7.86 -13.28
CA TYR A 238 -25.07 -7.50 -12.68
C TYR A 238 -25.92 -6.66 -13.62
N ASP A 239 -25.36 -5.63 -14.24
CA ASP A 239 -26.08 -4.71 -15.12
C ASP A 239 -26.64 -5.44 -16.36
N HIS A 240 -25.84 -6.31 -16.98
CA HIS A 240 -26.24 -7.01 -18.21
C HIS A 240 -27.11 -8.24 -17.94
N ALA A 241 -26.81 -9.03 -16.91
CA ALA A 241 -27.40 -10.36 -16.71
C ALA A 241 -28.08 -10.54 -15.34
N GLY A 242 -28.07 -9.54 -14.47
CA GLY A 242 -28.61 -9.64 -13.10
C GLY A 242 -27.84 -10.59 -12.19
N VAL A 243 -26.60 -10.95 -12.56
CA VAL A 243 -25.78 -11.90 -11.80
C VAL A 243 -25.15 -11.22 -10.60
N VAL A 244 -25.44 -11.72 -9.41
CA VAL A 244 -24.75 -11.35 -8.18
C VAL A 244 -23.68 -12.42 -7.92
N ARG A 245 -22.39 -12.02 -7.99
CA ARG A 245 -21.28 -12.92 -7.72
C ARG A 245 -21.17 -13.20 -6.24
N GLU A 246 -21.39 -14.45 -5.85
CA GLU A 246 -21.32 -14.89 -4.47
C GLU A 246 -19.91 -15.38 -4.07
N ARG A 247 -19.70 -15.61 -2.76
CA ARG A 247 -18.49 -16.23 -2.22
C ARG A 247 -18.32 -17.66 -2.70
N THR A 248 -17.11 -18.04 -3.03
CA THR A 248 -16.77 -19.38 -3.54
C THR A 248 -15.63 -20.07 -2.78
N GLY A 249 -15.28 -19.56 -1.59
CA GLY A 249 -14.16 -20.10 -0.82
C GLY A 249 -12.82 -19.83 -1.49
N GLY A 250 -12.10 -20.87 -1.84
CA GLY A 250 -10.80 -20.80 -2.51
C GLY A 250 -10.88 -20.85 -4.05
N ALA A 251 -12.08 -21.06 -4.61
CA ALA A 251 -12.26 -21.21 -6.04
C ALA A 251 -12.41 -19.87 -6.76
N LEU A 252 -11.92 -19.80 -7.99
CA LEU A 252 -12.18 -18.70 -8.90
C LEU A 252 -13.49 -18.97 -9.66
N PRO A 253 -14.55 -18.12 -9.49
CA PRO A 253 -15.84 -18.36 -10.11
C PRO A 253 -15.76 -18.43 -11.64
N GLY A 254 -16.40 -19.46 -12.22
CA GLY A 254 -16.52 -19.61 -13.67
C GLY A 254 -15.22 -20.02 -14.40
N ILE A 255 -14.13 -20.28 -13.69
CA ILE A 255 -12.83 -20.67 -14.25
C ILE A 255 -12.37 -21.97 -13.58
N VAL A 256 -12.40 -23.09 -14.31
CA VAL A 256 -12.28 -24.44 -13.73
C VAL A 256 -11.15 -25.28 -14.38
N PRO A 257 -10.31 -25.95 -13.53
CA PRO A 257 -10.16 -25.79 -12.10
C PRO A 257 -9.21 -24.65 -11.74
N SER A 258 -9.58 -23.84 -10.74
CA SER A 258 -8.70 -22.89 -10.07
C SER A 258 -9.15 -22.79 -8.61
N ASN A 259 -8.53 -23.57 -7.72
CA ASN A 259 -9.01 -23.73 -6.35
C ASN A 259 -7.87 -24.07 -5.38
N THR A 260 -8.20 -24.10 -4.08
CA THR A 260 -7.34 -24.52 -2.99
C THR A 260 -7.74 -25.92 -2.53
N TYR A 261 -6.76 -26.80 -2.35
CA TYR A 261 -6.95 -28.18 -1.89
C TYR A 261 -6.06 -28.47 -0.69
N THR A 262 -6.45 -29.46 0.12
CA THR A 262 -5.67 -29.88 1.30
C THR A 262 -4.95 -31.19 1.02
N THR A 263 -3.65 -31.25 1.30
CA THR A 263 -2.83 -32.45 1.17
C THR A 263 -2.96 -33.38 2.39
N GLY A 264 -2.49 -34.62 2.26
CA GLY A 264 -2.60 -35.63 3.31
C GLY A 264 -1.83 -35.31 4.60
N ASP A 265 -0.84 -34.42 4.53
CA ASP A 265 -0.09 -33.88 5.67
C ASP A 265 -0.71 -32.59 6.24
N GLY A 266 -1.91 -32.20 5.78
CA GLY A 266 -2.67 -31.05 6.30
C GLY A 266 -2.24 -29.69 5.78
N GLU A 267 -1.33 -29.61 4.81
CA GLU A 267 -0.93 -28.39 4.16
C GLU A 267 -1.92 -27.98 3.05
N ASN A 268 -1.90 -26.70 2.63
CA ASN A 268 -2.79 -26.20 1.59
C ASN A 268 -2.03 -25.87 0.30
N ILE A 269 -2.60 -26.32 -0.82
CA ILE A 269 -2.04 -26.16 -2.16
C ILE A 269 -3.04 -25.47 -3.07
N VAL A 270 -2.59 -24.43 -3.80
CA VAL A 270 -3.39 -23.80 -4.87
C VAL A 270 -3.01 -24.42 -6.20
N ILE A 271 -4.00 -24.87 -6.96
CA ILE A 271 -3.82 -25.45 -8.30
C ILE A 271 -4.64 -24.63 -9.29
N ALA A 272 -3.97 -24.09 -10.32
CA ALA A 272 -4.58 -23.33 -11.41
C ALA A 272 -4.47 -24.11 -12.73
N GLY A 273 -5.36 -25.09 -12.90
CA GLY A 273 -5.40 -25.99 -14.05
C GLY A 273 -6.38 -25.59 -15.15
N ASN A 274 -6.75 -24.33 -15.23
CA ASN A 274 -7.88 -23.84 -16.01
C ASN A 274 -7.64 -23.68 -17.53
N GLY A 275 -6.40 -23.58 -17.99
CA GLY A 275 -6.10 -23.60 -19.41
C GLY A 275 -6.32 -25.01 -20.00
N ASP A 276 -6.89 -25.14 -21.21
CA ASP A 276 -7.31 -26.43 -21.75
C ASP A 276 -6.19 -27.45 -21.82
N ALA A 277 -5.01 -27.07 -22.31
CA ALA A 277 -3.82 -27.94 -22.32
C ALA A 277 -3.30 -28.22 -20.89
N ILE A 278 -3.44 -27.28 -19.96
CA ILE A 278 -3.03 -27.44 -18.56
C ILE A 278 -3.97 -28.40 -17.86
N PHE A 279 -5.29 -28.28 -18.08
CA PHE A 279 -6.29 -29.22 -17.57
C PHE A 279 -5.98 -30.66 -17.95
N LYS A 280 -5.70 -30.89 -19.25
CA LYS A 280 -5.36 -32.24 -19.74
C LYS A 280 -4.10 -32.78 -19.05
N ARG A 281 -3.05 -31.96 -18.87
CA ARG A 281 -1.83 -32.38 -18.15
C ARG A 281 -2.11 -32.65 -16.68
N LEU A 282 -2.91 -31.77 -16.01
CA LEU A 282 -3.30 -31.96 -14.61
C LEU A 282 -4.03 -33.27 -14.40
N MET A 283 -5.10 -33.54 -15.19
CA MET A 283 -5.89 -34.76 -15.06
C MET A 283 -5.04 -36.01 -15.35
N SER A 284 -4.16 -35.95 -16.35
CA SER A 284 -3.23 -37.04 -16.65
C SER A 284 -2.25 -37.29 -15.50
N ALA A 285 -1.69 -36.24 -14.91
CA ALA A 285 -0.72 -36.32 -13.82
C ALA A 285 -1.30 -36.92 -12.54
N ILE A 286 -2.57 -36.65 -12.24
CA ILE A 286 -3.29 -37.19 -11.07
C ILE A 286 -3.95 -38.55 -11.36
N GLY A 287 -3.71 -39.15 -12.55
CA GLY A 287 -4.21 -40.46 -12.92
C GLY A 287 -5.66 -40.50 -13.44
N ARG A 288 -6.28 -39.32 -13.72
CA ARG A 288 -7.66 -39.17 -14.21
C ARG A 288 -7.69 -39.02 -15.74
N LYS A 289 -7.17 -40.03 -16.44
CA LYS A 289 -7.20 -40.10 -17.93
C LYS A 289 -8.62 -40.05 -18.49
N ASP A 290 -9.57 -40.59 -17.77
CA ASP A 290 -11.00 -40.50 -18.08
C ASP A 290 -11.46 -39.04 -18.27
N MET A 291 -11.04 -38.13 -17.37
CA MET A 291 -11.33 -36.72 -17.47
C MET A 291 -10.40 -35.97 -18.44
N ALA A 292 -9.14 -36.40 -18.55
CA ALA A 292 -8.17 -35.77 -19.45
C ALA A 292 -8.52 -35.93 -20.94
N ASP A 293 -9.16 -37.03 -21.30
CA ASP A 293 -9.52 -37.37 -22.68
C ASP A 293 -11.01 -37.20 -22.99
N ASP A 294 -11.81 -36.73 -22.02
CA ASP A 294 -13.24 -36.44 -22.21
C ASP A 294 -13.44 -35.23 -23.09
N PRO A 295 -14.05 -35.35 -24.30
CA PRO A 295 -14.35 -34.21 -25.14
C PRO A 295 -15.27 -33.17 -24.49
N ALA A 296 -16.14 -33.57 -23.55
CA ALA A 296 -17.02 -32.66 -22.83
C ALA A 296 -16.25 -31.71 -21.92
N LEU A 297 -15.05 -32.10 -21.45
CA LEU A 297 -14.20 -31.29 -20.55
C LEU A 297 -13.06 -30.59 -21.31
N ALA A 298 -13.04 -30.65 -22.63
CA ALA A 298 -11.95 -30.11 -23.45
C ALA A 298 -11.75 -28.59 -23.34
N ASN A 299 -12.78 -27.87 -22.95
CA ASN A 299 -12.75 -26.40 -22.76
C ASN A 299 -13.42 -25.97 -21.46
N ASN A 300 -13.21 -24.72 -21.06
CA ASN A 300 -13.74 -24.19 -19.79
C ASN A 300 -15.28 -24.26 -19.72
N ALA A 301 -15.98 -24.01 -20.80
CA ALA A 301 -17.45 -24.05 -20.83
C ALA A 301 -18.01 -25.43 -20.47
N GLY A 302 -17.34 -26.50 -20.91
CA GLY A 302 -17.68 -27.87 -20.52
C GLY A 302 -17.28 -28.23 -19.09
N ARG A 303 -16.19 -27.65 -18.57
CA ARG A 303 -15.71 -27.88 -17.19
C ARG A 303 -16.56 -27.19 -16.13
N VAL A 304 -17.12 -26.02 -16.42
CA VAL A 304 -17.95 -25.26 -15.44
C VAL A 304 -19.10 -26.11 -14.87
N PRO A 305 -19.93 -26.80 -15.67
CA PRO A 305 -20.98 -27.68 -15.12
C PRO A 305 -20.42 -28.87 -14.33
N ALA A 306 -19.17 -29.30 -14.59
CA ALA A 306 -18.50 -30.43 -13.94
C ALA A 306 -17.59 -30.00 -12.78
N THR A 307 -17.65 -28.75 -12.32
CA THR A 307 -16.74 -28.18 -11.29
C THR A 307 -16.62 -29.08 -10.07
N GLN A 308 -17.71 -29.54 -9.51
CA GLN A 308 -17.71 -30.37 -8.30
C GLN A 308 -16.94 -31.69 -8.54
N ALA A 309 -17.23 -32.40 -9.63
CA ALA A 309 -16.59 -33.68 -9.93
C ALA A 309 -15.07 -33.52 -10.18
N ILE A 310 -14.67 -32.40 -10.82
CA ILE A 310 -13.28 -32.07 -11.06
C ILE A 310 -12.55 -31.75 -9.73
N ASP A 311 -13.15 -30.92 -8.89
CA ASP A 311 -12.58 -30.55 -7.59
C ASP A 311 -12.48 -31.75 -6.64
N GLU A 312 -13.48 -32.63 -6.61
CA GLU A 312 -13.47 -33.87 -5.84
C GLU A 312 -12.35 -34.82 -6.30
N ALA A 313 -12.12 -34.95 -7.60
CA ALA A 313 -11.05 -35.77 -8.15
C ALA A 313 -9.67 -35.24 -7.74
N ILE A 314 -9.45 -33.92 -7.83
CA ILE A 314 -8.21 -33.26 -7.44
C ILE A 314 -8.01 -33.37 -5.91
N GLN A 315 -9.03 -33.09 -5.11
CA GLN A 315 -8.97 -33.19 -3.65
C GLN A 315 -8.66 -34.61 -3.19
N SER A 316 -9.30 -35.61 -3.79
CA SER A 316 -9.06 -37.01 -3.46
C SER A 316 -7.60 -37.41 -3.72
N TRP A 317 -7.02 -36.98 -4.84
CA TRP A 317 -5.61 -37.20 -5.13
C TRP A 317 -4.71 -36.42 -4.13
N CYS A 318 -4.97 -35.13 -3.89
CA CYS A 318 -4.19 -34.32 -2.96
C CYS A 318 -4.15 -34.95 -1.55
N SER A 319 -5.26 -35.50 -1.09
CA SER A 319 -5.37 -36.13 0.24
C SER A 319 -4.47 -37.38 0.40
N THR A 320 -3.98 -37.95 -0.70
CA THR A 320 -3.03 -39.07 -0.66
C THR A 320 -1.57 -38.66 -0.77
N GLN A 321 -1.31 -37.36 -0.95
CA GLN A 321 0.04 -36.83 -1.16
C GLN A 321 0.49 -35.96 0.03
N THR A 322 1.82 -35.90 0.26
CA THR A 322 2.40 -34.77 1.01
C THR A 322 2.48 -33.54 0.11
N ILE A 323 2.59 -32.35 0.70
CA ILE A 323 2.73 -31.11 -0.06
C ILE A 323 3.90 -31.15 -1.05
N ASP A 324 5.06 -31.66 -0.62
CA ASP A 324 6.25 -31.75 -1.47
C ASP A 324 6.07 -32.72 -2.63
N ALA A 325 5.44 -33.88 -2.40
CA ALA A 325 5.13 -34.85 -3.43
C ALA A 325 4.15 -34.30 -4.47
N ALA A 326 3.07 -33.64 -4.00
CA ALA A 326 2.09 -32.99 -4.87
C ALA A 326 2.74 -31.90 -5.74
N LEU A 327 3.56 -31.03 -5.13
CA LEU A 327 4.30 -30.00 -5.86
C LEU A 327 5.25 -30.57 -6.91
N ALA A 328 5.97 -31.66 -6.58
CA ALA A 328 6.91 -32.31 -7.51
C ALA A 328 6.19 -32.89 -8.73
N VAL A 329 5.09 -33.61 -8.53
CA VAL A 329 4.29 -34.21 -9.62
C VAL A 329 3.70 -33.12 -10.50
N LEU A 330 3.05 -32.12 -9.93
CA LEU A 330 2.34 -31.09 -10.72
C LEU A 330 3.30 -30.14 -11.44
N LYS A 331 4.42 -29.74 -10.80
CA LYS A 331 5.48 -28.98 -11.48
C LYS A 331 6.12 -29.77 -12.62
N GLY A 332 6.36 -31.06 -12.42
CA GLY A 332 6.87 -31.98 -13.49
C GLY A 332 5.92 -32.07 -14.69
N ALA A 333 4.62 -31.92 -14.46
CA ALA A 333 3.59 -31.87 -15.49
C ALA A 333 3.35 -30.45 -16.04
N GLU A 334 4.14 -29.45 -15.63
CA GLU A 334 4.00 -28.03 -16.02
C GLU A 334 2.60 -27.46 -15.69
N VAL A 335 2.04 -27.85 -14.55
CA VAL A 335 0.79 -27.31 -14.00
C VAL A 335 1.13 -26.17 -13.05
N PRO A 336 0.54 -24.97 -13.19
CA PRO A 336 0.71 -23.88 -12.23
C PRO A 336 0.19 -24.29 -10.84
N VAL A 337 1.09 -24.33 -9.87
CA VAL A 337 0.83 -24.83 -8.52
C VAL A 337 1.73 -24.13 -7.50
N SER A 338 1.18 -23.85 -6.31
CA SER A 338 1.95 -23.32 -5.19
C SER A 338 1.37 -23.78 -3.85
N LYS A 339 2.24 -24.04 -2.88
CA LYS A 339 1.84 -24.06 -1.46
C LYS A 339 1.34 -22.67 -1.06
N ILE A 340 0.39 -22.59 -0.13
CA ILE A 340 0.03 -21.32 0.50
C ILE A 340 1.09 -20.99 1.55
N TYR A 341 1.86 -19.95 1.28
CA TYR A 341 3.03 -19.58 2.09
C TYR A 341 2.67 -18.85 3.38
N SER A 342 3.21 -19.31 4.49
CA SER A 342 3.39 -18.52 5.70
C SER A 342 4.62 -17.61 5.57
N VAL A 343 4.79 -16.66 6.52
CA VAL A 343 6.02 -15.84 6.57
C VAL A 343 7.28 -16.70 6.78
N ARG A 344 7.15 -17.84 7.47
CA ARG A 344 8.26 -18.81 7.65
C ARG A 344 8.70 -19.39 6.32
N ASP A 345 7.76 -19.77 5.46
CA ASP A 345 8.04 -20.28 4.12
C ASP A 345 8.70 -19.20 3.25
N MET A 346 8.15 -17.98 3.24
CA MET A 346 8.71 -16.84 2.49
C MET A 346 10.18 -16.57 2.85
N MET A 347 10.51 -16.62 4.16
CA MET A 347 11.86 -16.32 4.67
C MET A 347 12.92 -17.34 4.24
N GLN A 348 12.52 -18.52 3.82
CA GLN A 348 13.40 -19.64 3.44
C GLN A 348 13.32 -19.95 1.94
N ASP A 349 12.35 -19.41 1.23
CA ASP A 349 12.08 -19.73 -0.16
C ASP A 349 13.21 -19.22 -1.08
N PRO A 350 13.77 -20.09 -1.95
CA PRO A 350 14.87 -19.72 -2.86
C PRO A 350 14.54 -18.56 -3.81
N GLN A 351 13.28 -18.44 -4.25
CA GLN A 351 12.86 -17.36 -5.14
C GLN A 351 12.86 -16.01 -4.41
N PHE A 352 12.36 -15.96 -3.16
CA PHE A 352 12.42 -14.76 -2.34
C PHE A 352 13.87 -14.34 -2.04
N LEU A 353 14.75 -15.31 -1.75
CA LEU A 353 16.16 -15.06 -1.48
C LEU A 353 16.89 -14.58 -2.75
N ALA A 354 16.71 -15.27 -3.88
CA ALA A 354 17.31 -14.91 -5.17
C ALA A 354 16.84 -13.53 -5.65
N ARG A 355 15.56 -13.17 -5.37
CA ARG A 355 14.99 -11.87 -5.68
C ARG A 355 15.34 -10.80 -4.64
N GLN A 356 16.11 -11.14 -3.58
CA GLN A 356 16.50 -10.20 -2.51
C GLN A 356 15.28 -9.48 -1.93
N MET A 357 14.25 -10.26 -1.55
CA MET A 357 13.00 -9.69 -1.05
C MET A 357 13.06 -9.26 0.43
N PHE A 358 14.20 -9.41 1.07
CA PHE A 358 14.44 -9.02 2.46
C PHE A 358 15.67 -8.12 2.53
N GLU A 359 15.51 -6.94 3.14
CA GLU A 359 16.59 -6.01 3.47
C GLU A 359 16.90 -6.12 4.96
N GLN A 360 18.18 -6.26 5.32
CA GLN A 360 18.60 -6.28 6.72
C GLN A 360 19.06 -4.91 7.16
N HIS A 361 18.48 -4.40 8.23
CA HIS A 361 18.83 -3.11 8.84
C HIS A 361 19.22 -3.29 10.29
N MET A 362 19.97 -2.33 10.81
CA MET A 362 20.43 -2.32 12.20
C MET A 362 19.66 -1.26 12.99
N PHE A 363 19.27 -1.61 14.20
CA PHE A 363 18.83 -0.64 15.20
C PHE A 363 20.01 0.06 15.87
N LYS A 364 19.75 1.17 16.58
CA LYS A 364 20.78 1.93 17.30
C LYS A 364 21.47 1.10 18.41
N ASP A 365 20.79 0.09 18.96
CA ASP A 365 21.32 -0.84 19.97
C ASP A 365 22.19 -1.97 19.39
N GLY A 366 22.38 -2.01 18.08
CA GLY A 366 23.15 -3.04 17.39
C GLY A 366 22.38 -4.32 17.04
N SER A 367 21.13 -4.46 17.48
CA SER A 367 20.27 -5.55 17.00
C SER A 367 19.80 -5.31 15.56
N SER A 368 19.37 -6.37 14.88
CA SER A 368 18.96 -6.26 13.47
C SER A 368 17.49 -6.60 13.24
N ILE A 369 16.93 -6.06 12.16
CA ILE A 369 15.59 -6.37 11.65
C ILE A 369 15.66 -6.63 10.15
N LYS A 370 14.85 -7.57 9.66
CA LYS A 370 14.59 -7.73 8.23
C LYS A 370 13.30 -7.03 7.86
N LEU A 371 13.37 -6.20 6.83
CA LEU A 371 12.21 -5.51 6.25
C LEU A 371 11.94 -6.06 4.83
N PRO A 372 10.69 -6.00 4.35
CA PRO A 372 10.41 -6.28 2.94
C PRO A 372 11.19 -5.30 2.05
N ALA A 373 11.83 -5.82 1.00
CA ALA A 373 12.54 -5.00 0.03
C ALA A 373 11.59 -4.07 -0.74
N VAL A 374 12.16 -2.99 -1.27
CA VAL A 374 11.40 -2.02 -2.07
C VAL A 374 10.93 -2.64 -3.38
N THR A 375 9.69 -2.38 -3.75
CA THR A 375 9.08 -2.78 -5.02
C THR A 375 8.28 -1.61 -5.63
N PRO A 376 8.21 -1.54 -6.99
CA PRO A 376 8.82 -2.39 -8.01
C PRO A 376 10.35 -2.21 -8.10
N LYS A 377 11.02 -3.14 -8.80
CA LYS A 377 12.47 -3.01 -9.10
C LYS A 377 12.63 -2.30 -10.43
N LEU A 378 13.10 -1.05 -10.40
CA LEU A 378 13.46 -0.29 -11.59
C LEU A 378 14.92 -0.58 -11.98
N SER A 379 15.19 -0.79 -13.28
CA SER A 379 16.52 -1.19 -13.76
C SER A 379 17.58 -0.09 -13.58
N GLU A 380 17.19 1.16 -13.85
CA GLU A 380 18.12 2.31 -13.86
C GLU A 380 18.09 3.10 -12.54
N THR A 381 16.93 3.15 -11.90
CA THR A 381 16.69 3.97 -10.70
C THR A 381 16.00 3.15 -9.61
N PRO A 382 16.64 2.09 -9.11
CA PRO A 382 16.02 1.21 -8.11
C PRO A 382 15.69 1.99 -6.83
N GLY A 383 14.55 1.65 -6.23
CA GLY A 383 14.22 2.14 -4.89
C GLY A 383 15.14 1.55 -3.82
N SER A 384 15.27 2.23 -2.69
CA SER A 384 16.11 1.79 -1.58
C SER A 384 15.59 2.23 -0.22
N THR A 385 15.90 1.47 0.82
CA THR A 385 15.72 1.89 2.21
C THR A 385 17.03 2.48 2.71
N ARG A 386 17.08 3.81 2.84
CA ARG A 386 18.27 4.54 3.33
C ARG A 386 18.36 4.52 4.86
N TRP A 387 17.22 4.61 5.53
CA TRP A 387 17.05 4.44 6.99
C TRP A 387 15.66 3.89 7.29
N ILE A 388 15.51 3.22 8.41
CA ILE A 388 14.24 2.71 8.94
C ILE A 388 13.46 3.85 9.62
N GLY A 389 12.23 3.59 10.08
CA GLY A 389 11.41 4.62 10.73
C GLY A 389 12.14 5.35 11.85
N PRO A 390 12.16 6.69 11.86
CA PRO A 390 12.87 7.49 12.84
C PRO A 390 12.19 7.50 14.21
N GLU A 391 12.91 7.99 15.24
CA GLU A 391 12.32 8.32 16.53
C GLU A 391 11.32 9.48 16.40
N LEU A 392 10.43 9.63 17.39
CA LEU A 392 9.43 10.71 17.39
C LEU A 392 10.13 12.06 17.44
N GLY A 393 9.86 12.91 16.45
CA GLY A 393 10.41 14.26 16.37
C GLY A 393 11.91 14.33 16.11
N GLU A 394 12.56 13.22 15.70
CA GLU A 394 14.01 13.13 15.49
C GLU A 394 14.58 14.25 14.60
N HIS A 395 13.77 14.79 13.70
CA HIS A 395 14.21 15.78 12.73
C HIS A 395 13.58 17.18 12.96
N THR A 396 12.89 17.39 14.09
CA THR A 396 12.16 18.63 14.33
C THR A 396 13.06 19.85 14.26
N ASP A 397 14.17 19.85 14.99
CA ASP A 397 15.07 20.99 15.08
C ASP A 397 15.70 21.32 13.73
N ASP A 398 16.19 20.31 13.04
CA ASP A 398 16.83 20.49 11.73
C ASP A 398 15.86 21.05 10.69
N VAL A 399 14.62 20.54 10.65
CA VAL A 399 13.59 21.04 9.72
C VAL A 399 13.19 22.47 10.06
N LEU A 400 12.99 22.81 11.32
CA LEU A 400 12.66 24.18 11.71
C LEU A 400 13.80 25.17 11.40
N LYS A 401 15.05 24.78 11.59
CA LYS A 401 16.20 25.59 11.19
C LYS A 401 16.21 25.88 9.69
N THR A 402 15.81 24.94 8.83
CA THR A 402 15.69 25.21 7.38
C THR A 402 14.61 26.24 7.07
N LEU A 403 13.62 26.39 7.93
CA LEU A 403 12.59 27.44 7.84
C LEU A 403 13.03 28.78 8.46
N GLY A 404 14.25 28.88 9.01
CA GLY A 404 14.85 30.07 9.56
C GLY A 404 14.54 30.33 11.04
N TYR A 405 14.01 29.33 11.78
CA TYR A 405 13.83 29.45 13.22
C TYR A 405 15.18 29.29 13.95
N SER A 406 15.41 30.13 14.95
CA SER A 406 16.59 30.07 15.83
C SER A 406 16.47 28.94 16.87
N ASP A 407 17.61 28.54 17.46
CA ASP A 407 17.61 27.57 18.55
C ASP A 407 16.78 28.01 19.76
N GLN A 408 16.73 29.33 20.02
CA GLN A 408 15.92 29.88 21.10
C GLN A 408 14.43 29.74 20.82
N GLU A 409 13.97 30.09 19.62
CA GLU A 409 12.55 29.98 19.24
C GLU A 409 12.11 28.50 19.27
N ILE A 410 12.95 27.57 18.80
CA ILE A 410 12.67 26.14 18.86
C ILE A 410 12.54 25.66 20.31
N THR A 411 13.41 26.12 21.19
CA THR A 411 13.36 25.81 22.62
C THR A 411 12.09 26.35 23.27
N ASP A 412 11.71 27.58 22.96
CA ASP A 412 10.48 28.25 23.48
C ASP A 412 9.25 27.48 22.98
N PHE A 413 9.17 27.13 21.70
CA PHE A 413 8.08 26.31 21.16
C PHE A 413 7.92 24.96 21.84
N ARG A 414 9.04 24.32 22.20
CA ARG A 414 9.02 23.04 22.92
C ARG A 414 8.51 23.22 24.36
N ASN A 415 8.97 24.25 25.07
CA ASN A 415 8.53 24.56 26.43
C ASN A 415 7.04 24.93 26.51
N GLU A 416 6.51 25.51 25.43
CA GLU A 416 5.12 25.94 25.34
C GLU A 416 4.19 24.88 24.73
N GLY A 417 4.72 23.70 24.39
CA GLY A 417 3.94 22.56 23.89
C GLY A 417 3.47 22.72 22.43
N VAL A 418 4.19 23.52 21.63
CA VAL A 418 3.97 23.66 20.18
C VAL A 418 4.62 22.50 19.42
N LEU A 419 5.78 22.00 19.94
CA LEU A 419 6.59 20.92 19.38
C LEU A 419 6.52 19.63 20.18
#